data_d4dcf1eed30c5470613f4e9dbcb8c435
#
_entry.id   d4dcf1eed30c5470613f4e9dbcb8c435
#
_cell.length_a   1.000
_cell.length_b   1.000
_cell.length_c   1.000
_cell.angle_alpha   90.00
_cell.angle_beta   90.00
_cell.angle_gamma   90.00
#
_symmetry.space_group_name_H-M   'P 1'
#
loop_
_entity.id
_entity.type
_entity.pdbx_description
1 polymer ?
#
loop_
_entity_poly.entity_id
_entity_poly.type
_entity_poly.pdbx_seq_one_letter_code
_entity_poly.pdbx_strand_id
1 'polypeptide(L)'
;MFFFCLLRGIDMSSIPISKQGYKNLEDELVKLKSERPAIIQAIKEAREEGDLRENAGYDAAKERQGMAEARIKYIESRLGLYQIIDLDKLSGDTVAFGATVCVEDIDSGEEREFTILGPDEAEPSKGSISFLSPVGQALLGRQEGDEVSVDIPRGRVTYEVVSVKFQGSKIVSKMMKK
;
A
#
# COMPACT_ATOMS: atom_id res chain seq x y z
N MET A 1 12.25 16.82 13.52
CA MET A 1 11.66 17.99 12.85
C MET A 1 12.25 18.22 11.46
N PHE A 2 12.61 17.14 10.72
CA PHE A 2 13.24 17.20 9.38
C PHE A 2 12.45 16.50 8.27
N PHE A 3 11.23 16.04 8.54
CA PHE A 3 10.35 15.33 7.58
C PHE A 3 9.74 16.26 6.50
N PHE A 4 9.98 17.56 6.63
CA PHE A 4 9.17 18.61 5.99
C PHE A 4 9.65 19.08 4.60
N CYS A 5 10.86 18.73 4.20
CA CYS A 5 11.45 19.31 3.00
C CYS A 5 11.39 18.43 1.74
N LEU A 6 11.09 17.14 1.86
CA LEU A 6 11.16 16.16 0.78
C LEU A 6 9.88 15.98 -0.03
N LEU A 7 8.76 16.47 0.50
CA LEU A 7 7.46 16.44 -0.17
C LEU A 7 7.09 17.84 -0.68
N ARG A 8 7.95 18.46 -1.49
CA ARG A 8 7.62 19.76 -2.13
C ARG A 8 6.29 19.65 -2.89
N GLY A 9 5.20 20.17 -2.30
CA GLY A 9 3.87 20.25 -2.90
C GLY A 9 2.83 19.28 -2.34
N ILE A 10 3.13 18.48 -1.29
CA ILE A 10 2.13 17.65 -0.61
C ILE A 10 1.63 18.40 0.62
N ASP A 11 0.32 18.65 0.66
CA ASP A 11 -0.35 19.20 1.84
C ASP A 11 -0.22 18.21 3.00
N MET A 12 0.14 18.69 4.20
CA MET A 12 0.36 17.87 5.40
C MET A 12 -0.87 17.09 5.87
N SER A 13 -2.05 17.43 5.36
CA SER A 13 -3.31 16.74 5.63
C SER A 13 -3.63 15.65 4.61
N SER A 14 -2.84 15.54 3.52
CA SER A 14 -3.10 14.61 2.43
C SER A 14 -2.10 13.44 2.39
N ILE A 15 -2.56 12.30 1.89
CA ILE A 15 -1.78 11.07 1.75
C ILE A 15 -1.42 10.92 0.27
N PRO A 16 -0.13 10.85 -0.10
CA PRO A 16 0.23 10.65 -1.50
C PRO A 16 -0.18 9.24 -1.97
N ILE A 17 -0.74 9.20 -3.17
CA ILE A 17 -1.12 7.97 -3.86
C ILE A 17 -0.87 8.11 -5.36
N SER A 18 -0.51 7.01 -6.03
CA SER A 18 -0.40 7.01 -7.48
C SER A 18 -1.78 7.07 -8.15
N LYS A 19 -1.86 7.53 -9.41
CA LYS A 19 -3.10 7.47 -10.20
C LYS A 19 -3.69 6.07 -10.25
N GLN A 20 -2.83 5.06 -10.40
CA GLN A 20 -3.26 3.68 -10.47
C GLN A 20 -3.73 3.15 -9.12
N GLY A 21 -3.01 3.48 -8.02
CA GLY A 21 -3.43 3.11 -6.66
C GLY A 21 -4.79 3.70 -6.31
N TYR A 22 -5.01 4.97 -6.63
CA TYR A 22 -6.31 5.62 -6.42
C TYR A 22 -7.43 4.92 -7.21
N LYS A 23 -7.20 4.66 -8.50
CA LYS A 23 -8.17 3.95 -9.35
C LYS A 23 -8.46 2.55 -8.82
N ASN A 24 -7.46 1.82 -8.35
CA ASN A 24 -7.66 0.49 -7.78
C ASN A 24 -8.58 0.52 -6.55
N LEU A 25 -8.43 1.54 -5.69
CA LEU A 25 -9.32 1.72 -4.54
C LEU A 25 -10.75 2.07 -4.96
N GLU A 26 -10.93 2.92 -5.99
CA GLU A 26 -12.26 3.20 -6.55
C GLU A 26 -12.91 1.94 -7.13
N ASP A 27 -12.17 1.16 -7.92
CA ASP A 27 -12.65 -0.09 -8.52
C ASP A 27 -13.00 -1.13 -7.43
N GLU A 28 -12.18 -1.25 -6.37
CA GLU A 28 -12.46 -2.09 -5.21
C GLU A 28 -13.74 -1.64 -4.50
N LEU A 29 -13.93 -0.36 -4.29
CA LEU A 29 -15.13 0.20 -3.66
C LEU A 29 -16.39 -0.13 -4.47
N VAL A 30 -16.35 0.06 -5.79
CA VAL A 30 -17.45 -0.28 -6.68
C VAL A 30 -17.78 -1.77 -6.61
N LYS A 31 -16.75 -2.63 -6.65
CA LYS A 31 -16.90 -4.08 -6.53
C LYS A 31 -17.56 -4.48 -5.22
N LEU A 32 -17.05 -4.01 -4.08
CA LEU A 32 -17.60 -4.31 -2.75
C LEU A 32 -19.07 -3.86 -2.63
N LYS A 33 -19.39 -2.67 -3.13
CA LYS A 33 -20.79 -2.18 -3.15
C LYS A 33 -21.69 -3.04 -4.03
N SER A 34 -21.17 -3.54 -5.15
CA SER A 34 -21.95 -4.41 -6.05
C SER A 34 -22.17 -5.82 -5.48
N GLU A 35 -21.31 -6.29 -4.57
CA GLU A 35 -21.45 -7.58 -3.88
C GLU A 35 -22.48 -7.56 -2.73
N ARG A 36 -22.84 -6.37 -2.20
CA ARG A 36 -23.78 -6.24 -1.07
C ARG A 36 -25.11 -6.98 -1.26
N PRO A 37 -25.81 -6.86 -2.41
CA PRO A 37 -27.09 -7.56 -2.59
C PRO A 37 -26.94 -9.08 -2.49
N ALA A 38 -25.87 -9.64 -3.04
CA ALA A 38 -25.61 -11.08 -2.97
C ALA A 38 -25.33 -11.54 -1.53
N ILE A 39 -24.59 -10.76 -0.75
CA ILE A 39 -24.34 -11.05 0.67
C ILE A 39 -25.63 -11.00 1.48
N ILE A 40 -26.48 -9.99 1.24
CA ILE A 40 -27.77 -9.86 1.91
C ILE A 40 -28.69 -11.06 1.57
N GLN A 41 -28.69 -11.47 0.30
CA GLN A 41 -29.46 -12.64 -0.14
C GLN A 41 -28.97 -13.92 0.52
N ALA A 42 -27.64 -14.13 0.59
CA ALA A 42 -27.07 -15.30 1.27
C ALA A 42 -27.44 -15.36 2.77
N ILE A 43 -27.47 -14.21 3.46
CA ILE A 43 -27.92 -14.11 4.85
C ILE A 43 -29.40 -14.50 4.97
N LYS A 44 -30.24 -14.04 4.02
CA LYS A 44 -31.67 -14.36 4.01
C LYS A 44 -31.90 -15.86 3.81
N GLU A 45 -31.25 -16.45 2.82
CA GLU A 45 -31.32 -17.89 2.52
C GLU A 45 -30.89 -18.73 3.72
N ALA A 46 -29.75 -18.40 4.33
CA ALA A 46 -29.28 -19.09 5.52
C ALA A 46 -30.25 -19.00 6.73
N ARG A 47 -31.01 -17.90 6.84
CA ARG A 47 -32.05 -17.77 7.88
C ARG A 47 -33.27 -18.65 7.61
N GLU A 48 -33.62 -18.84 6.35
CA GLU A 48 -34.79 -19.67 5.95
C GLU A 48 -34.51 -21.17 6.12
N GLU A 49 -33.21 -21.59 6.17
CA GLU A 49 -32.81 -22.98 6.39
C GLU A 49 -33.05 -23.51 7.83
N GLY A 50 -33.33 -22.64 8.82
CA GLY A 50 -33.78 -23.05 10.15
C GLY A 50 -32.81 -22.76 11.28
N ASP A 51 -32.26 -23.73 11.97
CA ASP A 51 -31.59 -23.54 13.25
C ASP A 51 -30.35 -22.61 13.15
N LEU A 52 -30.54 -21.35 13.57
CA LEU A 52 -29.52 -20.30 13.51
C LEU A 52 -28.33 -20.52 14.46
N ARG A 53 -28.46 -21.41 15.45
CA ARG A 53 -27.41 -21.63 16.44
C ARG A 53 -26.28 -22.54 15.94
N GLU A 54 -26.56 -23.36 14.92
CA GLU A 54 -25.61 -24.28 14.31
C GLU A 54 -25.43 -24.02 12.81
N ASN A 55 -25.89 -22.87 12.29
CA ASN A 55 -25.83 -22.54 10.87
C ASN A 55 -24.52 -21.84 10.52
N ALA A 56 -23.50 -22.61 10.20
CA ALA A 56 -22.20 -22.09 9.75
C ALA A 56 -22.29 -21.20 8.49
N GLY A 57 -23.30 -21.43 7.63
CA GLY A 57 -23.57 -20.60 6.46
C GLY A 57 -24.01 -19.17 6.83
N TYR A 58 -24.88 -19.07 7.85
CA TYR A 58 -25.30 -17.77 8.36
C TYR A 58 -24.14 -16.99 8.97
N ASP A 59 -23.32 -17.62 9.81
CA ASP A 59 -22.17 -16.98 10.45
C ASP A 59 -21.14 -16.52 9.40
N ALA A 60 -20.82 -17.36 8.42
CA ALA A 60 -19.92 -17.00 7.33
C ALA A 60 -20.45 -15.82 6.48
N ALA A 61 -21.76 -15.78 6.19
CA ALA A 61 -22.37 -14.69 5.44
C ALA A 61 -22.36 -13.37 6.25
N LYS A 62 -22.58 -13.44 7.57
CA LYS A 62 -22.51 -12.29 8.48
C LYS A 62 -21.10 -11.77 8.63
N GLU A 63 -20.11 -12.66 8.74
CA GLU A 63 -18.69 -12.27 8.77
C GLU A 63 -18.29 -11.56 7.48
N ARG A 64 -18.64 -12.14 6.32
CA ARG A 64 -18.42 -11.51 5.00
C ARG A 64 -19.04 -10.13 4.91
N GLN A 65 -20.29 -9.96 5.40
CA GLN A 65 -20.96 -8.66 5.46
C GLN A 65 -20.15 -7.67 6.31
N GLY A 66 -19.72 -8.09 7.50
CA GLY A 66 -18.93 -7.24 8.41
C GLY A 66 -17.62 -6.79 7.79
N MET A 67 -16.88 -7.70 7.16
CA MET A 67 -15.62 -7.37 6.47
C MET A 67 -15.85 -6.42 5.29
N ALA A 68 -16.85 -6.66 4.45
CA ALA A 68 -17.16 -5.82 3.30
C ALA A 68 -17.54 -4.40 3.74
N GLU A 69 -18.42 -4.26 4.75
CA GLU A 69 -18.84 -2.94 5.26
C GLU A 69 -17.68 -2.19 5.94
N ALA A 70 -16.82 -2.88 6.67
CA ALA A 70 -15.64 -2.28 7.28
C ALA A 70 -14.68 -1.76 6.20
N ARG A 71 -14.45 -2.55 5.15
CA ARG A 71 -13.57 -2.16 4.03
C ARG A 71 -14.15 -1.00 3.22
N ILE A 72 -15.47 -1.01 2.95
CA ILE A 72 -16.16 0.10 2.29
C ILE A 72 -15.97 1.40 3.08
N LYS A 73 -16.28 1.39 4.39
CA LYS A 73 -16.12 2.56 5.26
C LYS A 73 -14.67 3.04 5.29
N TYR A 74 -13.72 2.13 5.36
CA TYR A 74 -12.30 2.46 5.32
C TYR A 74 -11.94 3.22 4.05
N ILE A 75 -12.27 2.67 2.86
CA ILE A 75 -11.97 3.31 1.58
C ILE A 75 -12.67 4.67 1.47
N GLU A 76 -13.97 4.74 1.77
CA GLU A 76 -14.74 5.99 1.70
C GLU A 76 -14.16 7.10 2.60
N SER A 77 -13.71 6.74 3.80
CA SER A 77 -13.11 7.72 4.73
C SER A 77 -11.76 8.25 4.24
N ARG A 78 -11.06 7.49 3.41
CA ARG A 78 -9.71 7.86 2.96
C ARG A 78 -9.66 8.49 1.58
N LEU A 79 -10.62 8.21 0.69
CA LEU A 79 -10.63 8.73 -0.68
C LEU A 79 -10.50 10.27 -0.73
N GLY A 80 -11.10 10.98 0.22
CA GLY A 80 -11.00 12.44 0.31
C GLY A 80 -9.68 12.96 0.87
N LEU A 81 -8.82 12.09 1.45
CA LEU A 81 -7.54 12.44 2.03
C LEU A 81 -6.37 12.22 1.07
N TYR A 82 -6.61 11.54 -0.05
CA TYR A 82 -5.54 11.25 -0.99
C TYR A 82 -5.21 12.42 -1.89
N GLN A 83 -3.91 12.65 -2.08
CA GLN A 83 -3.36 13.51 -3.13
C GLN A 83 -2.79 12.62 -4.24
N ILE A 84 -3.40 12.70 -5.42
CA ILE A 84 -2.96 11.91 -6.56
C ILE A 84 -1.66 12.50 -7.11
N ILE A 85 -0.60 11.70 -7.09
CA ILE A 85 0.72 12.05 -7.58
C ILE A 85 0.95 11.42 -8.96
N ASP A 86 1.42 12.22 -9.89
CA ASP A 86 1.81 11.78 -11.22
C ASP A 86 3.26 11.27 -11.18
N LEU A 87 3.43 9.94 -11.14
CA LEU A 87 4.74 9.31 -11.05
C LEU A 87 5.65 9.62 -12.25
N ASP A 88 5.08 9.93 -13.42
CA ASP A 88 5.85 10.23 -14.64
C ASP A 88 6.52 11.63 -14.57
N LYS A 89 6.09 12.47 -13.65
CA LYS A 89 6.67 13.80 -13.40
C LYS A 89 7.72 13.81 -12.29
N LEU A 90 7.91 12.69 -11.62
CA LEU A 90 8.88 12.59 -10.54
C LEU A 90 10.27 12.27 -11.10
N SER A 91 11.26 12.97 -10.58
CA SER A 91 12.67 12.76 -10.90
C SER A 91 13.53 13.24 -9.73
N GLY A 92 14.75 12.75 -9.65
CA GLY A 92 15.70 13.14 -8.61
C GLY A 92 16.67 12.01 -8.28
N ASP A 93 17.57 12.29 -7.38
CA ASP A 93 18.60 11.40 -6.83
C ASP A 93 18.34 11.04 -5.36
N THR A 94 17.27 11.57 -4.81
CA THR A 94 16.89 11.38 -3.40
C THR A 94 15.66 10.50 -3.31
N VAL A 95 15.67 9.54 -2.39
CA VAL A 95 14.55 8.63 -2.15
C VAL A 95 13.31 9.40 -1.70
N ALA A 96 12.25 9.32 -2.49
CA ALA A 96 10.95 9.93 -2.22
C ALA A 96 9.82 8.99 -2.63
N PHE A 97 8.57 9.43 -2.44
CA PHE A 97 7.40 8.72 -2.97
C PHE A 97 7.56 8.46 -4.48
N GLY A 98 7.28 7.23 -4.91
CA GLY A 98 7.40 6.80 -6.30
C GLY A 98 8.83 6.41 -6.74
N ALA A 99 9.84 6.58 -5.88
CA ALA A 99 11.20 6.12 -6.16
C ALA A 99 11.31 4.61 -6.06
N THR A 100 12.10 4.02 -6.94
CA THR A 100 12.60 2.65 -6.84
C THR A 100 14.04 2.70 -6.37
N VAL A 101 14.31 2.08 -5.24
CA VAL A 101 15.60 2.08 -4.55
C VAL A 101 16.17 0.68 -4.57
N CYS A 102 17.39 0.53 -5.12
CA CYS A 102 18.18 -0.68 -4.93
C CYS A 102 18.99 -0.50 -3.66
N VAL A 103 18.89 -1.44 -2.75
CA VAL A 103 19.65 -1.47 -1.50
C VAL A 103 20.42 -2.79 -1.40
N GLU A 104 21.60 -2.75 -0.80
CA GLU A 104 22.38 -3.93 -0.42
C GLU A 104 22.37 -4.09 1.10
N ASP A 105 22.07 -5.28 1.55
CA ASP A 105 22.22 -5.66 2.96
C ASP A 105 23.71 -5.87 3.24
N ILE A 106 24.30 -5.00 4.07
CA ILE A 106 25.75 -4.96 4.33
C ILE A 106 26.25 -6.28 4.97
N ASP A 107 25.41 -6.94 5.76
CA ASP A 107 25.80 -8.17 6.45
C ASP A 107 25.78 -9.39 5.53
N SER A 108 24.80 -9.46 4.63
CA SER A 108 24.62 -10.63 3.73
C SER A 108 25.11 -10.40 2.30
N GLY A 109 25.30 -9.16 1.86
CA GLY A 109 25.57 -8.80 0.47
C GLY A 109 24.39 -9.03 -0.47
N GLU A 110 23.18 -9.20 0.06
CA GLU A 110 21.98 -9.43 -0.75
C GLU A 110 21.39 -8.10 -1.23
N GLU A 111 21.28 -7.94 -2.55
CA GLU A 111 20.61 -6.79 -3.15
C GLU A 111 19.08 -6.98 -3.17
N ARG A 112 18.38 -5.90 -2.87
CA ARG A 112 16.90 -5.83 -2.92
C ARG A 112 16.45 -4.53 -3.56
N GLU A 113 15.37 -4.62 -4.32
CA GLU A 113 14.74 -3.47 -4.96
C GLU A 113 13.40 -3.17 -4.26
N PHE A 114 13.25 -1.93 -3.79
CA PHE A 114 12.02 -1.46 -3.16
C PHE A 114 11.47 -0.26 -3.91
N THR A 115 10.17 -0.30 -4.24
CA THR A 115 9.45 0.88 -4.71
C THR A 115 8.69 1.51 -3.55
N ILE A 116 8.91 2.79 -3.28
CA ILE A 116 8.28 3.52 -2.19
C ILE A 116 6.92 4.05 -2.63
N LEU A 117 5.86 3.50 -2.06
CA LEU A 117 4.47 3.84 -2.39
C LEU A 117 3.64 4.19 -1.15
N GLY A 118 2.35 4.47 -1.35
CA GLY A 118 1.40 4.70 -0.27
C GLY A 118 1.03 3.42 0.49
N PRO A 119 0.49 3.54 1.72
CA PRO A 119 0.14 2.38 2.54
C PRO A 119 -0.97 1.51 1.93
N ASP A 120 -1.84 2.10 1.10
CA ASP A 120 -2.98 1.42 0.51
C ASP A 120 -2.73 0.89 -0.92
N GLU A 121 -1.52 1.11 -1.45
CA GLU A 121 -1.11 0.63 -2.77
C GLU A 121 0.19 -0.19 -2.74
N ALA A 122 0.90 -0.18 -1.61
CA ALA A 122 2.13 -0.94 -1.46
C ALA A 122 1.85 -2.44 -1.29
N GLU A 123 2.54 -3.27 -2.06
CA GLU A 123 2.44 -4.72 -2.05
C GLU A 123 3.84 -5.35 -1.91
N PRO A 124 4.26 -5.74 -0.69
CA PRO A 124 5.61 -6.25 -0.43
C PRO A 124 5.97 -7.48 -1.26
N SER A 125 4.99 -8.34 -1.56
CA SER A 125 5.18 -9.52 -2.44
C SER A 125 5.60 -9.16 -3.86
N LYS A 126 5.35 -7.92 -4.28
CA LYS A 126 5.71 -7.38 -5.61
C LYS A 126 6.85 -6.37 -5.58
N GLY A 127 7.53 -6.24 -4.43
CA GLY A 127 8.68 -5.37 -4.28
C GLY A 127 8.34 -3.90 -4.00
N SER A 128 7.10 -3.58 -3.63
CA SER A 128 6.76 -2.23 -3.16
C SER A 128 6.55 -2.21 -1.65
N ILE A 129 6.99 -1.14 -1.02
CA ILE A 129 6.84 -0.93 0.43
C ILE A 129 6.20 0.42 0.71
N SER A 130 5.43 0.46 1.80
CA SER A 130 4.84 1.71 2.25
C SER A 130 5.90 2.67 2.76
N PHE A 131 5.78 3.94 2.40
CA PHE A 131 6.61 5.00 2.99
C PHE A 131 6.40 5.13 4.52
N LEU A 132 5.33 4.55 5.08
CA LEU A 132 5.09 4.47 6.52
C LEU A 132 5.72 3.24 7.17
N SER A 133 6.21 2.27 6.40
CA SER A 133 6.90 1.10 6.95
C SER A 133 8.26 1.49 7.55
N PRO A 134 8.80 0.72 8.51
CA PRO A 134 10.11 1.02 9.10
C PRO A 134 11.22 1.17 8.06
N VAL A 135 11.27 0.28 7.07
CA VAL A 135 12.26 0.35 5.98
C VAL A 135 11.98 1.57 5.08
N GLY A 136 10.72 1.81 4.71
CA GLY A 136 10.35 2.97 3.91
C GLY A 136 10.72 4.29 4.59
N GLN A 137 10.43 4.43 5.88
CA GLN A 137 10.79 5.63 6.65
C GLN A 137 12.31 5.84 6.75
N ALA A 138 13.08 4.78 6.93
CA ALA A 138 14.54 4.87 7.01
C ALA A 138 15.17 5.27 5.69
N LEU A 139 14.60 4.81 4.56
CA LEU A 139 15.09 5.11 3.22
C LEU A 139 14.68 6.51 2.72
N LEU A 140 13.53 7.04 3.15
CA LEU A 140 13.08 8.37 2.72
C LEU A 140 14.15 9.44 2.98
N GLY A 141 14.45 10.23 1.94
CA GLY A 141 15.42 11.31 2.01
C GLY A 141 16.88 10.88 1.85
N ARG A 142 17.12 9.61 1.65
CA ARG A 142 18.47 9.07 1.41
C ARG A 142 18.89 9.19 -0.04
N GLN A 143 20.18 9.14 -0.29
CA GLN A 143 20.80 9.19 -1.61
C GLN A 143 21.70 7.97 -1.80
N GLU A 144 22.15 7.74 -3.03
CA GLU A 144 23.14 6.72 -3.35
C GLU A 144 24.38 6.85 -2.47
N GLY A 145 24.84 5.73 -1.89
CA GLY A 145 25.94 5.66 -0.95
C GLY A 145 25.58 5.89 0.52
N ASP A 146 24.31 6.24 0.83
CA ASP A 146 23.87 6.38 2.21
C ASP A 146 23.62 5.02 2.86
N GLU A 147 24.04 4.87 4.12
CA GLU A 147 23.71 3.71 4.95
C GLU A 147 22.53 4.00 5.87
N VAL A 148 21.65 3.02 6.04
CA VAL A 148 20.51 3.09 6.96
C VAL A 148 20.38 1.81 7.77
N SER A 149 20.26 1.94 9.09
CA SER A 149 19.95 0.80 9.98
C SER A 149 18.48 0.79 10.34
N VAL A 150 17.85 -0.37 10.22
CA VAL A 150 16.41 -0.57 10.47
C VAL A 150 16.21 -1.73 11.42
N ASP A 151 15.40 -1.53 12.44
CA ASP A 151 14.97 -2.61 13.33
C ASP A 151 13.74 -3.30 12.71
N ILE A 152 13.90 -4.54 12.31
CA ILE A 152 12.81 -5.40 11.78
C ILE A 152 12.58 -6.58 12.73
N PRO A 153 11.45 -7.31 12.63
CA PRO A 153 11.15 -8.44 13.54
C PRO A 153 12.22 -9.53 13.58
N ARG A 154 13.06 -9.62 12.55
CA ARG A 154 14.18 -10.60 12.49
C ARG A 154 15.49 -10.08 13.10
N GLY A 155 15.54 -8.84 13.57
CA GLY A 155 16.72 -8.17 14.11
C GLY A 155 17.02 -6.84 13.42
N ARG A 156 18.16 -6.24 13.75
CA ARG A 156 18.64 -5.03 13.08
C ARG A 156 19.32 -5.40 11.77
N VAL A 157 18.97 -4.71 10.70
CA VAL A 157 19.58 -4.85 9.37
C VAL A 157 20.12 -3.49 8.96
N THR A 158 21.30 -3.46 8.35
CA THR A 158 21.88 -2.24 7.79
C THR A 158 21.92 -2.37 6.28
N TYR A 159 21.27 -1.42 5.60
CA TYR A 159 21.24 -1.32 4.14
C TYR A 159 22.10 -0.17 3.66
N GLU A 160 22.84 -0.39 2.57
CA GLU A 160 23.45 0.66 1.76
C GLU A 160 22.55 0.94 0.55
N VAL A 161 22.32 2.21 0.25
CA VAL A 161 21.58 2.63 -0.95
C VAL A 161 22.48 2.56 -2.17
N VAL A 162 22.27 1.57 -3.02
CA VAL A 162 23.07 1.34 -4.23
C VAL A 162 22.64 2.24 -5.38
N SER A 163 21.35 2.45 -5.56
CA SER A 163 20.83 3.37 -6.59
C SER A 163 19.42 3.84 -6.30
N VAL A 164 19.09 5.05 -6.79
CA VAL A 164 17.74 5.64 -6.73
C VAL A 164 17.27 5.92 -8.14
N LYS A 165 16.08 5.43 -8.52
CA LYS A 165 15.50 5.59 -9.87
C LYS A 165 14.03 5.96 -9.79
N PHE A 166 13.58 6.86 -10.65
CA PHE A 166 12.16 7.14 -10.89
C PHE A 166 11.76 6.53 -12.23
N GLN A 167 10.99 5.44 -12.19
CA GLN A 167 10.59 4.68 -13.38
C GLN A 167 9.19 5.05 -13.89
N GLY A 168 8.55 6.03 -13.25
CA GLY A 168 7.23 6.50 -13.61
C GLY A 168 6.13 5.44 -13.45
N SER A 169 5.05 5.60 -14.21
CA SER A 169 3.88 4.71 -14.19
C SER A 169 4.17 3.27 -14.65
N LYS A 170 5.31 3.03 -15.32
CA LYS A 170 5.74 1.69 -15.77
C LYS A 170 5.92 0.71 -14.61
N ILE A 171 6.31 1.23 -13.43
CA ILE A 171 6.52 0.41 -12.23
C ILE A 171 5.24 -0.25 -11.76
N VAL A 172 4.16 0.52 -11.65
CA VAL A 172 2.86 0.02 -11.20
C VAL A 172 2.30 -0.98 -12.20
N SER A 173 2.49 -0.72 -13.49
CA SER A 173 2.10 -1.65 -14.56
C SER A 173 2.88 -2.98 -14.52
N LYS A 174 4.16 -2.97 -14.13
CA LYS A 174 4.99 -4.17 -13.96
C LYS A 174 4.53 -5.01 -12.75
N MET A 175 4.12 -4.36 -11.68
CA MET A 175 3.62 -5.02 -10.47
C MET A 175 2.25 -5.69 -10.67
N MET A 176 1.41 -5.16 -11.56
CA MET A 176 0.09 -5.73 -11.87
C MET A 176 0.14 -6.98 -12.74
N LYS A 177 1.25 -7.23 -13.47
CA LYS A 177 1.38 -8.36 -14.40
C LYS A 177 2.01 -9.62 -13.79
N LYS A 178 2.39 -9.59 -12.52
CA LYS A 178 2.86 -10.76 -11.75
C LYS A 178 1.82 -11.18 -10.72
#